data_4e979bce1cf3d9b84e08030ff5873054
#
_entry.id   4e979bce1cf3d9b84e08030ff5873054
#
_cell.length_a   1.000
_cell.length_b   1.000
_cell.length_c   1.000
_cell.angle_alpha   90.00
_cell.angle_beta   90.00
_cell.angle_gamma   90.00
#
_symmetry.space_group_name_H-M   'P 1'
#
loop_
_entity.id
_entity.type
_entity.pdbx_description
1 polymer ?
#
loop_
_entity_poly.entity_id
_entity_poly.type
_entity_poly.pdbx_seq_one_letter_code
_entity_poly.pdbx_strand_id
1 'polypeptide(L)'
;VKRRKNYIQTKKAEINKPKPEKMKTFNLICPETSDIKFKTMIFPDGQPHIKLDMKSIQSLDKSEEIKLFTRIANANDLMMTLFVKNTLDYLEFEKVELNVSYLMAARMDRVMLDGEPFSLKTIAGILNQANFKKINVFDPHSEVSTALIDRSYTITNHSFVKDAIEDYFAKNKKEESCLVSPDAGALKKIHKLAQFLQMEDVVECTKERDVKTGALTSFKTVADSLQNKTCFIIDDICDGGGTFAGTAKMLKDKGAAKVVLVVSHGIFSKGPVIDFVDDIYTTDSYKNVEGVRCFSIAKYL
;
A
#
# COMPACT_ATOMS: atom_id res chain seq x y z
N VAL A 1 31.98 -26.61 67.42
CA VAL A 1 31.82 -26.82 65.97
C VAL A 1 30.97 -25.65 65.45
N LYS A 2 31.63 -24.58 64.94
CA LYS A 2 30.97 -23.41 64.35
C LYS A 2 30.81 -23.61 62.84
N ARG A 3 29.61 -23.76 62.32
CA ARG A 3 29.31 -23.75 60.89
C ARG A 3 29.28 -22.30 60.41
N ARG A 4 30.21 -21.94 59.50
CA ARG A 4 30.20 -20.71 58.74
C ARG A 4 29.14 -20.84 57.61
N LYS A 5 28.11 -19.99 57.63
CA LYS A 5 27.21 -19.79 56.49
C LYS A 5 27.86 -18.82 55.50
N ASN A 6 28.25 -19.34 54.35
CA ASN A 6 28.63 -18.51 53.23
C ASN A 6 27.39 -17.94 52.56
N TYR A 7 27.18 -16.66 52.67
CA TYR A 7 26.17 -15.92 51.88
C TYR A 7 26.76 -15.64 50.50
N ILE A 8 26.29 -16.36 49.49
CA ILE A 8 26.54 -16.04 48.07
C ILE A 8 25.58 -14.95 47.69
N GLN A 9 26.07 -13.72 47.62
CA GLN A 9 25.31 -12.61 46.97
C GLN A 9 25.32 -12.84 45.45
N THR A 10 24.23 -13.36 44.92
CA THR A 10 23.96 -13.32 43.47
C THR A 10 23.66 -11.87 43.05
N LYS A 11 24.65 -11.20 42.49
CA LYS A 11 24.39 -9.98 41.73
C LYS A 11 23.45 -10.33 40.58
N LYS A 12 22.18 -9.89 40.69
CA LYS A 12 21.26 -9.86 39.56
C LYS A 12 21.89 -8.90 38.52
N ALA A 13 22.39 -9.46 37.44
CA ALA A 13 22.71 -8.67 36.25
C ALA A 13 21.37 -8.06 35.77
N GLU A 14 21.22 -6.76 35.95
CA GLU A 14 20.18 -6.00 35.25
C GLU A 14 20.49 -6.14 33.76
N ILE A 15 19.67 -6.96 33.09
CA ILE A 15 19.64 -7.02 31.63
C ILE A 15 19.18 -5.64 31.20
N ASN A 16 20.13 -4.80 30.74
CA ASN A 16 19.85 -3.55 30.09
C ASN A 16 18.93 -3.85 28.90
N LYS A 17 17.62 -3.67 29.09
CA LYS A 17 16.69 -3.63 27.96
C LYS A 17 17.19 -2.50 27.04
N PRO A 18 17.44 -2.75 25.74
CA PRO A 18 17.83 -1.68 24.84
C PRO A 18 16.77 -0.57 24.95
N LYS A 19 17.21 0.67 25.16
CA LYS A 19 16.32 1.82 25.06
C LYS A 19 15.61 1.72 23.71
N PRO A 20 14.28 1.98 23.63
CA PRO A 20 13.58 1.98 22.34
C PRO A 20 14.38 2.91 21.41
N GLU A 21 14.82 2.37 20.28
CA GLU A 21 15.51 3.16 19.24
C GLU A 21 14.59 4.33 18.90
N LYS A 22 15.08 5.55 19.07
CA LYS A 22 14.35 6.75 18.67
C LYS A 22 14.30 6.75 17.14
N MET A 23 13.18 6.40 16.58
CA MET A 23 12.92 6.51 15.14
C MET A 23 12.53 7.93 14.79
N LYS A 24 13.04 8.44 13.67
CA LYS A 24 12.69 9.74 13.12
C LYS A 24 11.98 9.60 11.81
N THR A 25 11.00 10.44 11.57
CA THR A 25 10.24 10.44 10.32
C THR A 25 10.76 11.48 9.34
N PHE A 26 10.88 11.08 8.10
CA PHE A 26 11.03 11.95 6.94
C PHE A 26 9.85 11.72 6.03
N ASN A 27 8.87 12.62 6.01
CA ASN A 27 7.59 12.37 5.36
C ASN A 27 7.39 13.28 4.15
N LEU A 28 7.56 12.71 2.93
CA LEU A 28 7.30 13.40 1.67
C LEU A 28 5.80 13.43 1.31
N ILE A 29 4.99 12.56 1.91
CA ILE A 29 3.54 12.51 1.66
C ILE A 29 2.82 13.59 2.45
N CYS A 30 3.15 13.72 3.75
CA CYS A 30 2.60 14.69 4.69
C CYS A 30 3.75 15.47 5.37
N PRO A 31 4.34 16.49 4.70
CA PRO A 31 5.53 17.21 5.19
C PRO A 31 5.37 17.84 6.57
N GLU A 32 4.16 18.22 6.95
CA GLU A 32 3.84 18.79 8.26
C GLU A 32 4.07 17.80 9.41
N THR A 33 3.95 16.50 9.16
CA THR A 33 4.19 15.44 10.15
C THR A 33 5.64 14.97 10.22
N SER A 34 6.50 15.49 9.35
CA SER A 34 7.91 15.11 9.29
C SER A 34 8.71 15.68 10.48
N ASP A 35 9.51 14.83 11.15
CA ASP A 35 10.46 15.29 12.17
C ASP A 35 11.61 16.09 11.52
N ILE A 36 12.15 15.56 10.42
CA ILE A 36 13.17 16.22 9.61
C ILE A 36 12.47 17.20 8.66
N LYS A 37 12.70 18.49 8.89
CA LYS A 37 12.08 19.55 8.09
C LYS A 37 12.84 19.76 6.79
N PHE A 38 12.10 20.08 5.72
CA PHE A 38 12.66 20.27 4.38
C PHE A 38 11.80 21.23 3.55
N LYS A 39 12.36 21.65 2.41
CA LYS A 39 11.66 22.39 1.36
C LYS A 39 11.89 21.67 0.03
N THR A 40 10.85 21.56 -0.76
CA THR A 40 10.90 21.03 -2.13
C THR A 40 10.62 22.13 -3.13
N MET A 41 11.20 21.99 -4.32
CA MET A 41 10.93 22.86 -5.47
C MET A 41 11.07 22.04 -6.76
N ILE A 42 10.47 22.54 -7.81
CA ILE A 42 10.70 22.06 -9.18
C ILE A 42 11.39 23.21 -9.92
N PHE A 43 12.54 22.94 -10.52
CA PHE A 43 13.23 23.91 -11.35
C PHE A 43 12.46 24.14 -12.68
N PRO A 44 12.71 25.27 -13.39
CA PRO A 44 12.00 25.57 -14.64
C PRO A 44 12.13 24.51 -15.73
N ASP A 45 13.18 23.70 -15.70
CA ASP A 45 13.42 22.56 -16.59
C ASP A 45 12.67 21.28 -16.17
N GLY A 46 11.87 21.33 -15.09
CA GLY A 46 11.09 20.21 -14.58
C GLY A 46 11.84 19.32 -13.57
N GLN A 47 13.11 19.61 -13.26
CA GLN A 47 13.90 18.83 -12.30
C GLN A 47 13.41 19.05 -10.87
N PRO A 48 13.11 17.99 -10.09
CA PRO A 48 12.80 18.11 -8.67
C PRO A 48 14.06 18.44 -7.87
N HIS A 49 13.90 19.19 -6.78
CA HIS A 49 14.96 19.49 -5.84
C HIS A 49 14.44 19.49 -4.41
N ILE A 50 15.30 19.13 -3.45
CA ILE A 50 15.00 19.14 -2.04
C ILE A 50 16.15 19.77 -1.23
N LYS A 51 15.80 20.52 -0.22
CA LYS A 51 16.75 21.08 0.76
C LYS A 51 16.27 20.77 2.17
N LEU A 52 17.08 20.05 2.94
CA LEU A 52 16.82 19.74 4.33
C LEU A 52 17.10 20.97 5.22
N ASP A 53 16.28 21.15 6.26
CA ASP A 53 16.59 22.11 7.32
C ASP A 53 17.61 21.48 8.27
N MET A 54 18.84 21.96 8.19
CA MET A 54 19.95 21.44 8.99
C MET A 54 19.70 21.56 10.50
N LYS A 55 18.91 22.54 10.96
CA LYS A 55 18.56 22.67 12.39
C LYS A 55 17.76 21.45 12.90
N SER A 56 16.94 20.85 12.05
CA SER A 56 16.12 19.69 12.42
C SER A 56 16.91 18.38 12.43
N ILE A 57 18.09 18.34 11.80
CA ILE A 57 18.86 17.10 11.61
C ILE A 57 20.19 17.09 12.38
N GLN A 58 20.79 18.26 12.67
CA GLN A 58 22.09 18.37 13.36
C GLN A 58 22.10 17.76 14.77
N SER A 59 20.94 17.72 15.44
CA SER A 59 20.81 17.15 16.78
C SER A 59 20.55 15.63 16.79
N LEU A 60 20.38 15.00 15.63
CA LEU A 60 20.11 13.57 15.52
C LEU A 60 21.41 12.77 15.63
N ASP A 61 21.33 11.65 16.35
CA ASP A 61 22.40 10.66 16.36
C ASP A 61 22.42 9.94 14.99
N LYS A 62 23.61 9.79 14.41
CA LYS A 62 23.78 9.10 13.11
C LYS A 62 23.37 7.63 13.15
N SER A 63 23.34 7.04 14.33
CA SER A 63 22.85 5.67 14.55
C SER A 63 21.32 5.57 14.61
N GLU A 64 20.60 6.69 14.72
CA GLU A 64 19.12 6.68 14.72
C GLU A 64 18.57 6.16 13.38
N GLU A 65 17.45 5.47 13.46
CA GLU A 65 16.74 4.99 12.27
C GLU A 65 15.83 6.08 11.72
N ILE A 66 15.96 6.36 10.41
CA ILE A 66 15.10 7.29 9.69
C ILE A 66 14.09 6.50 8.88
N LYS A 67 12.80 6.74 9.11
CA LYS A 67 11.71 6.25 8.27
C LYS A 67 11.34 7.29 7.23
N LEU A 68 11.67 7.00 5.97
CA LEU A 68 11.28 7.81 4.82
C LEU A 68 9.94 7.33 4.28
N PHE A 69 8.93 8.19 4.32
CA PHE A 69 7.61 7.94 3.72
C PHE A 69 7.52 8.67 2.39
N THR A 70 7.16 7.95 1.34
CA THR A 70 7.08 8.48 -0.02
C THR A 70 5.94 7.86 -0.80
N ARG A 71 5.48 8.59 -1.80
CA ARG A 71 4.68 8.11 -2.92
C ARG A 71 5.58 8.12 -4.14
N ILE A 72 5.69 7.01 -4.85
CA ILE A 72 6.43 6.93 -6.10
C ILE A 72 5.41 6.72 -7.23
N ALA A 73 4.72 7.79 -7.62
CA ALA A 73 3.69 7.74 -8.67
C ALA A 73 4.26 8.06 -10.07
N ASN A 74 5.40 8.73 -10.14
CA ASN A 74 6.06 9.16 -11.37
C ASN A 74 7.58 9.25 -11.19
N ALA A 75 8.29 9.58 -12.29
CA ALA A 75 9.75 9.68 -12.27
C ALA A 75 10.29 10.76 -11.33
N ASN A 76 9.61 11.89 -11.19
CA ASN A 76 10.04 12.96 -10.27
C ASN A 76 9.93 12.51 -8.79
N ASP A 77 8.90 11.75 -8.44
CA ASP A 77 8.77 11.19 -7.09
C ASP A 77 9.89 10.19 -6.78
N LEU A 78 10.25 9.35 -7.76
CA LEU A 78 11.39 8.45 -7.65
C LEU A 78 12.68 9.22 -7.44
N MET A 79 12.95 10.22 -8.29
CA MET A 79 14.14 11.06 -8.18
C MET A 79 14.19 11.81 -6.84
N MET A 80 13.07 12.36 -6.38
CA MET A 80 12.98 13.02 -5.06
C MET A 80 13.35 12.04 -3.93
N THR A 81 12.84 10.82 -3.98
CA THR A 81 13.14 9.76 -3.00
C THR A 81 14.64 9.44 -2.98
N LEU A 82 15.26 9.33 -4.16
CA LEU A 82 16.70 9.07 -4.30
C LEU A 82 17.56 10.27 -3.82
N PHE A 83 17.12 11.50 -4.08
CA PHE A 83 17.81 12.70 -3.60
C PHE A 83 17.79 12.79 -2.07
N VAL A 84 16.65 12.46 -1.43
CA VAL A 84 16.58 12.36 0.03
C VAL A 84 17.57 11.30 0.53
N LYS A 85 17.56 10.10 -0.07
CA LYS A 85 18.47 9.02 0.35
C LYS A 85 19.93 9.44 0.21
N ASN A 86 20.31 9.99 -0.95
CA ASN A 86 21.67 10.49 -1.18
C ASN A 86 22.10 11.57 -0.18
N THR A 87 21.18 12.51 0.16
CA THR A 87 21.47 13.54 1.15
C THR A 87 21.67 12.95 2.55
N LEU A 88 20.86 11.96 2.93
CA LEU A 88 21.00 11.27 4.22
C LEU A 88 22.31 10.48 4.29
N ASP A 89 22.68 9.81 3.18
CA ASP A 89 23.98 9.10 3.10
C ASP A 89 25.16 10.05 3.21
N TYR A 90 25.11 11.21 2.52
CA TYR A 90 26.14 12.25 2.64
C TYR A 90 26.25 12.80 4.07
N LEU A 91 25.13 12.80 4.81
CA LEU A 91 25.08 13.17 6.22
C LEU A 91 25.37 11.99 7.15
N GLU A 92 25.81 10.85 6.64
CA GLU A 92 26.23 9.64 7.37
C GLU A 92 25.11 8.93 8.16
N PHE A 93 23.84 9.06 7.72
CA PHE A 93 22.74 8.27 8.25
C PHE A 93 22.63 6.93 7.51
N GLU A 94 23.09 5.85 8.13
CA GLU A 94 23.15 4.53 7.48
C GLU A 94 21.80 3.77 7.52
N LYS A 95 20.98 4.05 8.53
CA LYS A 95 19.73 3.28 8.77
C LYS A 95 18.52 4.03 8.22
N VAL A 96 18.32 3.96 6.90
CA VAL A 96 17.14 4.54 6.24
C VAL A 96 16.19 3.44 5.80
N GLU A 97 15.00 3.37 6.40
CA GLU A 97 13.88 2.53 6.00
C GLU A 97 12.96 3.31 5.06
N LEU A 98 12.66 2.75 3.89
CA LEU A 98 11.77 3.34 2.91
C LEU A 98 10.36 2.75 3.03
N ASN A 99 9.35 3.62 3.15
CA ASN A 99 7.93 3.24 3.19
C ASN A 99 7.22 3.86 1.98
N VAL A 100 6.82 3.03 1.04
CA VAL A 100 6.24 3.43 -0.25
C VAL A 100 4.73 3.23 -0.21
N SER A 101 3.97 4.33 -0.30
CA SER A 101 2.51 4.28 -0.33
C SER A 101 1.96 3.78 -1.66
N TYR A 102 2.59 4.14 -2.77
CA TYR A 102 2.28 3.70 -4.13
C TYR A 102 3.57 3.51 -4.92
N LEU A 103 3.69 2.41 -5.64
CA LEU A 103 4.86 2.09 -6.45
C LEU A 103 4.51 2.15 -7.94
N MET A 104 5.15 3.08 -8.67
CA MET A 104 5.01 3.18 -10.12
C MET A 104 5.49 1.90 -10.81
N ALA A 105 4.98 1.65 -12.00
CA ALA A 105 5.30 0.47 -12.82
C ALA A 105 4.92 -0.90 -12.22
N ALA A 106 4.30 -0.95 -11.02
CA ALA A 106 3.94 -2.22 -10.37
C ALA A 106 3.00 -3.10 -11.23
N ARG A 107 2.18 -2.50 -12.10
CA ARG A 107 1.30 -3.20 -13.05
C ARG A 107 2.05 -3.79 -14.27
N MET A 108 3.30 -3.35 -14.52
CA MET A 108 4.17 -3.83 -15.60
C MET A 108 5.20 -4.81 -15.04
N ASP A 109 4.69 -5.87 -14.42
CA ASP A 109 5.42 -6.89 -13.66
C ASP A 109 5.95 -8.06 -14.50
N ARG A 110 5.81 -7.96 -15.81
CA ARG A 110 6.30 -8.89 -16.83
C ARG A 110 6.28 -8.23 -18.20
N VAL A 111 6.94 -8.82 -19.17
CA VAL A 111 6.74 -8.49 -20.60
C VAL A 111 5.46 -9.17 -21.06
N MET A 112 4.48 -8.41 -21.52
CA MET A 112 3.19 -8.94 -22.02
C MET A 112 3.25 -9.21 -23.53
N LEU A 113 3.89 -8.32 -24.28
CA LEU A 113 4.06 -8.40 -25.72
C LEU A 113 5.51 -8.09 -26.10
N ASP A 114 5.99 -8.68 -27.19
CA ASP A 114 7.32 -8.38 -27.74
C ASP A 114 7.44 -6.87 -28.02
N GLY A 115 8.55 -6.30 -27.57
CA GLY A 115 8.81 -4.86 -27.68
C GLY A 115 8.37 -4.02 -26.48
N GLU A 116 7.67 -4.59 -25.49
CA GLU A 116 7.34 -3.91 -24.23
C GLU A 116 8.46 -4.06 -23.20
N PRO A 117 8.70 -3.04 -22.36
CA PRO A 117 9.67 -3.14 -21.28
C PRO A 117 9.11 -3.91 -20.07
N PHE A 118 9.96 -4.61 -19.35
CA PHE A 118 9.66 -5.04 -17.97
C PHE A 118 9.93 -3.87 -17.03
N SER A 119 9.02 -2.89 -16.98
CA SER A 119 9.25 -1.61 -16.31
C SER A 119 9.51 -1.75 -14.81
N LEU A 120 8.78 -2.64 -14.12
CA LEU A 120 8.97 -2.89 -12.69
C LEU A 120 10.39 -3.34 -12.38
N LYS A 121 11.01 -4.18 -13.23
CA LYS A 121 12.39 -4.64 -13.06
C LYS A 121 13.39 -3.49 -13.11
N THR A 122 13.15 -2.51 -13.98
CA THR A 122 13.98 -1.29 -14.07
C THR A 122 13.87 -0.47 -12.79
N ILE A 123 12.65 -0.20 -12.32
CA ILE A 123 12.43 0.55 -11.07
C ILE A 123 13.03 -0.17 -9.86
N ALA A 124 12.84 -1.50 -9.76
CA ALA A 124 13.42 -2.31 -8.70
C ALA A 124 14.96 -2.21 -8.69
N GLY A 125 15.61 -2.28 -9.88
CA GLY A 125 17.06 -2.12 -10.00
C GLY A 125 17.57 -0.79 -9.47
N ILE A 126 16.86 0.30 -9.75
CA ILE A 126 17.20 1.64 -9.24
C ILE A 126 17.06 1.69 -7.71
N LEU A 127 15.96 1.17 -7.17
CA LEU A 127 15.73 1.13 -5.71
C LEU A 127 16.76 0.26 -4.98
N ASN A 128 17.17 -0.87 -5.59
CA ASN A 128 18.21 -1.75 -5.03
C ASN A 128 19.57 -1.04 -4.95
N GLN A 129 19.94 -0.27 -5.98
CA GLN A 129 21.18 0.52 -5.98
C GLN A 129 21.20 1.61 -4.91
N ALA A 130 20.03 2.13 -4.51
CA ALA A 130 19.95 3.13 -3.44
C ALA A 130 20.24 2.56 -2.05
N ASN A 131 20.34 1.25 -1.90
CA ASN A 131 20.76 0.54 -0.69
C ASN A 131 20.03 0.97 0.60
N PHE A 132 18.70 1.04 0.55
CA PHE A 132 17.90 1.23 1.76
C PHE A 132 18.07 0.05 2.72
N LYS A 133 18.04 0.31 4.03
CA LYS A 133 18.06 -0.73 5.08
C LYS A 133 16.92 -1.74 4.88
N LYS A 134 15.73 -1.21 4.55
CA LYS A 134 14.50 -1.97 4.32
C LYS A 134 13.58 -1.15 3.41
N ILE A 135 12.79 -1.82 2.59
CA ILE A 135 11.76 -1.18 1.75
C ILE A 135 10.42 -1.84 2.05
N ASN A 136 9.47 -1.08 2.55
CA ASN A 136 8.09 -1.50 2.73
C ASN A 136 7.24 -0.91 1.59
N VAL A 137 6.42 -1.75 0.96
CA VAL A 137 5.50 -1.31 -0.11
C VAL A 137 4.08 -1.63 0.31
N PHE A 138 3.23 -0.63 0.33
CA PHE A 138 1.82 -0.80 0.65
C PHE A 138 1.08 -1.42 -0.54
N ASP A 139 0.45 -2.54 -0.29
CA ASP A 139 -0.39 -3.33 -1.21
C ASP A 139 0.11 -3.35 -2.67
N PRO A 140 1.33 -3.84 -2.93
CA PRO A 140 1.86 -3.91 -4.29
C PRO A 140 0.97 -4.78 -5.17
N HIS A 141 0.90 -4.46 -6.47
CA HIS A 141 0.05 -5.14 -7.45
C HIS A 141 0.29 -6.66 -7.48
N SER A 142 1.53 -7.09 -7.34
CA SER A 142 1.89 -8.50 -7.32
C SER A 142 3.09 -8.80 -6.40
N GLU A 143 3.27 -10.08 -6.07
CA GLU A 143 4.43 -10.57 -5.31
C GLU A 143 5.75 -10.37 -6.10
N VAL A 144 5.70 -10.09 -7.41
CA VAL A 144 6.89 -9.80 -8.23
C VAL A 144 7.61 -8.54 -7.74
N SER A 145 6.88 -7.56 -7.22
CA SER A 145 7.48 -6.34 -6.66
C SER A 145 8.45 -6.68 -5.54
N THR A 146 8.04 -7.50 -4.59
CA THR A 146 8.89 -7.91 -3.46
C THR A 146 9.93 -8.98 -3.83
N ALA A 147 9.73 -9.71 -4.92
CA ALA A 147 10.73 -10.64 -5.45
C ALA A 147 11.89 -9.91 -6.14
N LEU A 148 11.66 -8.75 -6.74
CA LEU A 148 12.67 -7.97 -7.47
C LEU A 148 13.37 -6.92 -6.59
N ILE A 149 12.71 -6.42 -5.55
CA ILE A 149 13.25 -5.39 -4.67
C ILE A 149 13.92 -6.05 -3.46
N ASP A 150 15.20 -5.80 -3.28
CA ASP A 150 15.98 -6.33 -2.16
C ASP A 150 15.46 -5.83 -0.81
N ARG A 151 15.48 -6.69 0.20
CA ARG A 151 15.06 -6.38 1.57
C ARG A 151 13.67 -5.74 1.66
N SER A 152 12.76 -6.14 0.75
CA SER A 152 11.43 -5.58 0.68
C SER A 152 10.40 -6.40 1.44
N TYR A 153 9.34 -5.70 1.87
CA TYR A 153 8.20 -6.28 2.59
C TYR A 153 6.90 -5.65 2.08
N THR A 154 5.87 -6.47 1.99
CA THR A 154 4.52 -6.01 1.70
C THR A 154 3.83 -5.57 2.98
N ILE A 155 3.32 -4.34 3.00
CA ILE A 155 2.29 -3.91 3.95
C ILE A 155 0.95 -4.24 3.29
N THR A 156 0.21 -5.19 3.87
CA THR A 156 -1.08 -5.61 3.32
C THR A 156 -2.16 -4.54 3.55
N ASN A 157 -3.17 -4.52 2.68
CA ASN A 157 -4.32 -3.62 2.83
C ASN A 157 -5.35 -4.10 3.87
N HIS A 158 -5.09 -5.17 4.59
CA HIS A 158 -6.07 -5.83 5.48
C HIS A 158 -6.68 -4.87 6.50
N SER A 159 -5.86 -4.05 7.17
CA SER A 159 -6.35 -3.08 8.16
C SER A 159 -7.20 -1.98 7.51
N PHE A 160 -6.82 -1.51 6.32
CA PHE A 160 -7.62 -0.55 5.55
C PHE A 160 -8.98 -1.14 5.16
N VAL A 161 -9.01 -2.36 4.61
CA VAL A 161 -10.27 -3.01 4.22
C VAL A 161 -11.17 -3.24 5.43
N LYS A 162 -10.59 -3.65 6.57
CA LYS A 162 -11.34 -3.77 7.84
C LYS A 162 -12.01 -2.45 8.21
N ASP A 163 -11.23 -1.36 8.24
CA ASP A 163 -11.75 -0.03 8.58
C ASP A 163 -12.84 0.43 7.61
N ALA A 164 -12.68 0.14 6.30
CA ALA A 164 -13.67 0.48 5.28
C ALA A 164 -14.99 -0.25 5.49
N ILE A 165 -14.94 -1.55 5.80
CA ILE A 165 -16.14 -2.35 6.08
C ILE A 165 -16.80 -1.89 7.38
N GLU A 166 -16.03 -1.59 8.42
CA GLU A 166 -16.54 -1.07 9.69
C GLU A 166 -17.19 0.31 9.51
N ASP A 167 -16.57 1.24 8.74
CA ASP A 167 -17.16 2.55 8.43
C ASP A 167 -18.45 2.41 7.62
N TYR A 168 -18.49 1.47 6.67
CA TYR A 168 -19.69 1.19 5.88
C TYR A 168 -20.85 0.74 6.78
N PHE A 169 -20.65 -0.23 7.66
CA PHE A 169 -21.70 -0.74 8.54
C PHE A 169 -22.02 0.18 9.73
N ALA A 170 -21.16 1.13 10.05
CA ALA A 170 -21.50 2.18 11.00
C ALA A 170 -22.58 3.15 10.46
N LYS A 171 -22.73 3.24 9.14
CA LYS A 171 -23.67 4.15 8.44
C LYS A 171 -24.84 3.42 7.79
N ASN A 172 -24.72 2.12 7.59
CA ASN A 172 -25.71 1.29 6.91
C ASN A 172 -26.14 0.15 7.82
N LYS A 173 -27.36 -0.36 7.59
CA LYS A 173 -27.84 -1.54 8.30
C LYS A 173 -26.87 -2.71 8.04
N LYS A 174 -26.52 -3.43 9.12
CA LYS A 174 -25.72 -4.64 8.98
C LYS A 174 -26.56 -5.74 8.34
N GLU A 175 -26.20 -6.10 7.11
CA GLU A 175 -26.81 -7.17 6.32
C GLU A 175 -25.79 -8.26 6.06
N GLU A 176 -26.23 -9.40 5.51
CA GLU A 176 -25.30 -10.41 5.03
C GLU A 176 -24.37 -9.82 3.99
N SER A 177 -23.10 -10.18 4.06
CA SER A 177 -22.08 -9.61 3.20
C SER A 177 -21.06 -10.64 2.76
N CYS A 178 -20.45 -10.42 1.60
CA CYS A 178 -19.40 -11.26 1.05
C CYS A 178 -18.24 -10.41 0.53
N LEU A 179 -17.05 -10.98 0.51
CA LEU A 179 -15.91 -10.44 -0.20
C LEU A 179 -15.94 -10.92 -1.64
N VAL A 180 -15.61 -10.05 -2.58
CA VAL A 180 -15.61 -10.37 -4.01
C VAL A 180 -14.21 -10.20 -4.57
N SER A 181 -13.67 -11.28 -5.15
CA SER A 181 -12.46 -11.24 -5.96
C SER A 181 -12.84 -10.86 -7.39
N PRO A 182 -12.40 -9.71 -7.93
CA PRO A 182 -12.81 -9.26 -9.27
C PRO A 182 -12.20 -10.10 -10.40
N ASP A 183 -11.16 -10.87 -10.10
CA ASP A 183 -10.52 -11.80 -11.02
C ASP A 183 -9.72 -12.90 -10.29
N ALA A 184 -9.24 -13.89 -11.07
CA ALA A 184 -8.46 -15.00 -10.55
C ALA A 184 -7.11 -14.58 -9.95
N GLY A 185 -6.51 -13.45 -10.39
CA GLY A 185 -5.25 -12.96 -9.88
C GLY A 185 -5.33 -12.44 -8.44
N ALA A 186 -6.48 -11.86 -8.08
CA ALA A 186 -6.72 -11.33 -6.74
C ALA A 186 -7.10 -12.42 -5.71
N LEU A 187 -7.51 -13.61 -6.16
CA LEU A 187 -8.16 -14.64 -5.34
C LEU A 187 -7.32 -15.05 -4.11
N LYS A 188 -6.01 -15.27 -4.29
CA LYS A 188 -5.10 -15.64 -3.17
C LYS A 188 -5.04 -14.55 -2.10
N LYS A 189 -5.01 -13.26 -2.51
CA LYS A 189 -5.02 -12.11 -1.59
C LYS A 189 -6.36 -12.05 -0.84
N ILE A 190 -7.48 -12.26 -1.54
CA ILE A 190 -8.82 -12.20 -0.95
C ILE A 190 -9.04 -13.30 0.07
N HIS A 191 -8.59 -14.53 -0.16
CA HIS A 191 -8.69 -15.60 0.85
C HIS A 191 -7.89 -15.29 2.12
N LYS A 192 -6.68 -14.73 2.00
CA LYS A 192 -5.90 -14.27 3.18
C LYS A 192 -6.63 -13.16 3.94
N LEU A 193 -7.24 -12.23 3.21
CA LEU A 193 -8.04 -11.15 3.78
C LEU A 193 -9.29 -11.69 4.48
N ALA A 194 -10.00 -12.64 3.88
CA ALA A 194 -11.17 -13.31 4.45
C ALA A 194 -10.85 -13.97 5.79
N GLN A 195 -9.72 -14.68 5.87
CA GLN A 195 -9.22 -15.25 7.13
C GLN A 195 -8.94 -14.17 8.18
N PHE A 196 -8.31 -13.06 7.79
CA PHE A 196 -8.02 -11.94 8.70
C PHE A 196 -9.29 -11.28 9.24
N LEU A 197 -10.30 -11.11 8.39
CA LEU A 197 -11.59 -10.50 8.73
C LEU A 197 -12.58 -11.49 9.38
N GLN A 198 -12.26 -12.79 9.41
CA GLN A 198 -13.16 -13.85 9.83
C GLN A 198 -14.48 -13.88 9.04
N MET A 199 -14.38 -13.60 7.74
CA MET A 199 -15.48 -13.67 6.79
C MET A 199 -15.34 -14.95 5.93
N GLU A 200 -16.33 -15.81 5.97
CA GLU A 200 -16.30 -17.09 5.25
C GLU A 200 -16.79 -16.98 3.79
N ASP A 201 -17.65 -16.00 3.53
CA ASP A 201 -18.31 -15.85 2.23
C ASP A 201 -17.42 -15.07 1.26
N VAL A 202 -16.82 -15.79 0.32
CA VAL A 202 -15.97 -15.26 -0.75
C VAL A 202 -16.56 -15.61 -2.11
N VAL A 203 -16.82 -14.61 -2.92
CA VAL A 203 -17.34 -14.73 -4.28
C VAL A 203 -16.19 -14.55 -5.27
N GLU A 204 -15.97 -15.58 -6.06
CA GLU A 204 -14.97 -15.57 -7.12
C GLU A 204 -15.58 -15.09 -8.43
N CYS A 205 -14.93 -14.10 -9.05
CA CYS A 205 -15.28 -13.65 -10.39
C CYS A 205 -14.13 -13.91 -11.35
N THR A 206 -14.47 -14.14 -12.59
CA THR A 206 -13.54 -14.27 -13.69
C THR A 206 -13.90 -13.26 -14.77
N LYS A 207 -12.87 -12.74 -15.45
CA LYS A 207 -13.03 -11.84 -16.58
C LYS A 207 -12.28 -12.39 -17.78
N GLU A 208 -12.88 -12.28 -18.94
CA GLU A 208 -12.24 -12.60 -20.21
C GLU A 208 -11.92 -11.29 -20.94
N ARG A 209 -10.73 -11.23 -21.52
CA ARG A 209 -10.31 -10.11 -22.36
C ARG A 209 -10.02 -10.60 -23.77
N ASP A 210 -10.41 -9.83 -24.74
CA ASP A 210 -9.90 -10.02 -26.10
C ASP A 210 -8.39 -9.73 -26.11
N VAL A 211 -7.60 -10.72 -26.50
CA VAL A 211 -6.12 -10.64 -26.43
C VAL A 211 -5.56 -9.57 -27.39
N LYS A 212 -6.27 -9.28 -28.51
CA LYS A 212 -5.79 -8.31 -29.49
C LYS A 212 -6.15 -6.87 -29.15
N THR A 213 -7.34 -6.66 -28.60
CA THR A 213 -7.87 -5.31 -28.33
C THR A 213 -7.73 -4.93 -26.85
N GLY A 214 -7.50 -5.90 -25.94
CA GLY A 214 -7.54 -5.71 -24.51
C GLY A 214 -8.94 -5.43 -23.95
N ALA A 215 -9.97 -5.45 -24.81
CA ALA A 215 -11.34 -5.17 -24.41
C ALA A 215 -11.88 -6.28 -23.49
N LEU A 216 -12.62 -5.89 -22.46
CA LEU A 216 -13.34 -6.82 -21.57
C LEU A 216 -14.54 -7.40 -22.32
N THR A 217 -14.60 -8.72 -22.44
CA THR A 217 -15.61 -9.42 -23.24
C THR A 217 -16.65 -10.12 -22.38
N SER A 218 -16.29 -10.65 -21.23
CA SER A 218 -17.24 -11.28 -20.33
C SER A 218 -16.84 -11.20 -18.86
N PHE A 219 -17.85 -11.25 -17.99
CA PHE A 219 -17.72 -11.40 -16.55
C PHE A 219 -18.54 -12.58 -16.09
N LYS A 220 -17.97 -13.47 -15.29
CA LYS A 220 -18.62 -14.66 -14.76
C LYS A 220 -18.35 -14.79 -13.26
N THR A 221 -19.28 -15.41 -12.56
CA THR A 221 -19.10 -15.82 -11.17
C THR A 221 -19.68 -17.20 -10.96
N VAL A 222 -19.12 -17.95 -10.01
CA VAL A 222 -19.63 -19.26 -9.59
C VAL A 222 -20.83 -19.15 -8.64
N ALA A 223 -21.13 -17.96 -8.12
CA ALA A 223 -22.28 -17.77 -7.24
C ALA A 223 -23.60 -17.88 -8.01
N ASP A 224 -24.50 -18.73 -7.53
CA ASP A 224 -25.82 -18.90 -8.12
C ASP A 224 -26.73 -17.70 -7.81
N SER A 225 -26.72 -17.19 -6.59
CA SER A 225 -27.51 -16.06 -6.13
C SER A 225 -26.75 -15.24 -5.07
N LEU A 226 -26.92 -13.93 -5.12
CA LEU A 226 -26.38 -12.96 -4.15
C LEU A 226 -27.50 -12.14 -3.50
N GLN A 227 -28.72 -12.69 -3.48
CA GLN A 227 -29.92 -11.99 -3.05
C GLN A 227 -29.76 -11.43 -1.63
N ASN A 228 -30.04 -10.12 -1.49
CA ASN A 228 -29.97 -9.37 -0.26
C ASN A 228 -28.57 -9.21 0.37
N LYS A 229 -27.47 -9.58 -0.33
CA LYS A 229 -26.12 -9.43 0.19
C LYS A 229 -25.51 -8.07 -0.18
N THR A 230 -24.70 -7.52 0.73
CA THR A 230 -23.74 -6.46 0.43
C THR A 230 -22.45 -7.09 -0.08
N CYS A 231 -22.06 -6.80 -1.31
CA CYS A 231 -20.88 -7.35 -1.97
C CYS A 231 -19.73 -6.34 -1.93
N PHE A 232 -18.64 -6.65 -1.21
CA PHE A 232 -17.43 -5.83 -1.18
C PHE A 232 -16.44 -6.32 -2.23
N ILE A 233 -16.29 -5.57 -3.33
CA ILE A 233 -15.26 -5.82 -4.34
C ILE A 233 -13.95 -5.26 -3.81
N ILE A 234 -12.94 -6.12 -3.63
CA ILE A 234 -11.63 -5.73 -3.09
C ILE A 234 -10.57 -5.87 -4.16
N ASP A 235 -9.77 -4.80 -4.35
CA ASP A 235 -8.63 -4.85 -5.27
C ASP A 235 -7.52 -3.89 -4.81
N ASP A 236 -6.37 -3.93 -5.48
CA ASP A 236 -5.25 -3.01 -5.20
C ASP A 236 -5.43 -1.67 -5.92
N ILE A 237 -5.81 -1.64 -7.20
CA ILE A 237 -5.83 -0.43 -8.02
C ILE A 237 -7.16 -0.26 -8.76
N CYS A 238 -7.75 0.93 -8.68
CA CYS A 238 -8.80 1.37 -9.60
C CYS A 238 -8.29 2.50 -10.47
N ASP A 239 -8.20 2.26 -11.78
CA ASP A 239 -7.85 3.27 -12.79
C ASP A 239 -9.12 3.77 -13.51
N GLY A 240 -9.43 3.27 -14.71
CA GLY A 240 -10.60 3.70 -15.48
C GLY A 240 -11.94 3.09 -15.05
N GLY A 241 -11.97 2.18 -14.06
CA GLY A 241 -13.17 1.63 -13.45
C GLY A 241 -13.90 0.54 -14.25
N GLY A 242 -13.52 0.28 -15.51
CA GLY A 242 -14.29 -0.62 -16.40
C GLY A 242 -14.43 -2.06 -15.89
N THR A 243 -13.39 -2.63 -15.27
CA THR A 243 -13.47 -3.95 -14.62
C THR A 243 -14.53 -3.96 -13.53
N PHE A 244 -14.53 -2.93 -12.70
CA PHE A 244 -15.42 -2.85 -11.54
C PHE A 244 -16.87 -2.58 -11.94
N ALA A 245 -17.12 -1.75 -12.97
CA ALA A 245 -18.45 -1.55 -13.53
C ALA A 245 -19.04 -2.87 -14.08
N GLY A 246 -18.26 -3.64 -14.84
CA GLY A 246 -18.69 -4.94 -15.35
C GLY A 246 -18.93 -5.97 -14.24
N THR A 247 -18.03 -6.05 -13.26
CA THR A 247 -18.20 -6.93 -12.09
C THR A 247 -19.42 -6.50 -11.28
N ALA A 248 -19.60 -5.22 -11.00
CA ALA A 248 -20.72 -4.70 -10.23
C ALA A 248 -22.05 -4.97 -10.92
N LYS A 249 -22.13 -4.76 -12.24
CA LYS A 249 -23.32 -5.11 -13.03
C LYS A 249 -23.70 -6.58 -12.87
N MET A 250 -22.72 -7.47 -13.04
CA MET A 250 -22.94 -8.91 -12.89
C MET A 250 -23.42 -9.28 -11.48
N LEU A 251 -22.86 -8.69 -10.42
CA LEU A 251 -23.29 -8.91 -9.04
C LEU A 251 -24.75 -8.42 -8.82
N LYS A 252 -25.10 -7.25 -9.37
CA LYS A 252 -26.48 -6.72 -9.35
C LYS A 252 -27.45 -7.65 -10.10
N ASP A 253 -27.06 -8.15 -11.26
CA ASP A 253 -27.87 -9.12 -12.05
C ASP A 253 -28.08 -10.45 -11.29
N LYS A 254 -27.18 -10.79 -10.34
CA LYS A 254 -27.31 -11.94 -9.42
C LYS A 254 -28.09 -11.62 -8.12
N GLY A 255 -28.61 -10.41 -7.98
CA GLY A 255 -29.46 -9.98 -6.88
C GLY A 255 -28.75 -9.32 -5.71
N ALA A 256 -27.50 -8.88 -5.87
CA ALA A 256 -26.80 -8.14 -4.83
C ALA A 256 -27.55 -6.87 -4.44
N ALA A 257 -27.84 -6.69 -3.14
CA ALA A 257 -28.51 -5.50 -2.62
C ALA A 257 -27.63 -4.26 -2.77
N LYS A 258 -26.36 -4.39 -2.38
CA LYS A 258 -25.35 -3.34 -2.47
C LYS A 258 -24.05 -3.87 -3.03
N VAL A 259 -23.37 -3.03 -3.79
CA VAL A 259 -22.02 -3.28 -4.29
C VAL A 259 -21.11 -2.14 -3.84
N VAL A 260 -20.11 -2.47 -3.04
CA VAL A 260 -19.14 -1.54 -2.48
C VAL A 260 -17.76 -1.85 -3.04
N LEU A 261 -17.11 -0.86 -3.61
CA LEU A 261 -15.73 -1.00 -4.09
C LEU A 261 -14.75 -0.52 -3.01
N VAL A 262 -13.78 -1.36 -2.67
CA VAL A 262 -12.71 -1.03 -1.73
C VAL A 262 -11.38 -1.27 -2.42
N VAL A 263 -10.66 -0.19 -2.74
CA VAL A 263 -9.37 -0.26 -3.46
C VAL A 263 -8.30 0.51 -2.73
N SER A 264 -7.12 -0.07 -2.62
CA SER A 264 -5.98 0.56 -1.96
C SER A 264 -5.55 1.84 -2.66
N HIS A 265 -5.45 1.82 -3.99
CA HIS A 265 -4.91 2.89 -4.82
C HIS A 265 -5.95 3.42 -5.81
N GLY A 266 -6.58 4.54 -5.45
CA GLY A 266 -7.57 5.22 -6.30
C GLY A 266 -6.90 6.13 -7.32
N ILE A 267 -6.64 5.67 -8.54
CA ILE A 267 -6.18 6.51 -9.66
C ILE A 267 -7.36 7.30 -10.22
N PHE A 268 -8.47 6.62 -10.49
CA PHE A 268 -9.72 7.17 -11.03
C PHE A 268 -9.49 8.16 -12.19
N SER A 269 -8.82 7.67 -13.26
CA SER A 269 -8.50 8.49 -14.43
C SER A 269 -9.74 9.00 -15.19
N LYS A 270 -10.88 8.33 -15.02
CA LYS A 270 -12.19 8.72 -15.58
C LYS A 270 -13.15 9.27 -14.51
N GLY A 271 -12.63 9.65 -13.35
CA GLY A 271 -13.42 10.05 -12.20
C GLY A 271 -13.84 8.87 -11.31
N PRO A 272 -14.28 9.16 -10.06
CA PRO A 272 -14.62 8.15 -9.06
C PRO A 272 -16.09 7.72 -9.09
N VAL A 273 -16.81 7.95 -10.19
CA VAL A 273 -18.17 7.44 -10.40
C VAL A 273 -18.08 6.19 -11.28
N ILE A 274 -18.54 5.06 -10.76
CA ILE A 274 -18.47 3.76 -11.44
C ILE A 274 -19.89 3.17 -11.48
N ASP A 275 -20.36 2.83 -12.66
CA ASP A 275 -21.69 2.29 -12.86
C ASP A 275 -21.93 1.03 -12.00
N PHE A 276 -23.11 0.92 -11.41
CA PHE A 276 -23.57 -0.18 -10.55
C PHE A 276 -22.82 -0.33 -9.22
N VAL A 277 -21.86 0.53 -8.91
CA VAL A 277 -21.19 0.62 -7.59
C VAL A 277 -21.93 1.64 -6.73
N ASP A 278 -22.36 1.22 -5.54
CA ASP A 278 -23.13 2.07 -4.61
C ASP A 278 -22.23 3.00 -3.78
N ASP A 279 -21.08 2.49 -3.31
CA ASP A 279 -20.12 3.22 -2.49
C ASP A 279 -18.67 2.85 -2.86
N ILE A 280 -17.76 3.81 -2.71
CA ILE A 280 -16.33 3.62 -3.01
C ILE A 280 -15.48 4.05 -1.81
N TYR A 281 -14.57 3.14 -1.44
CA TYR A 281 -13.55 3.34 -0.41
C TYR A 281 -12.15 3.23 -1.01
N THR A 282 -11.28 4.17 -0.68
CA THR A 282 -9.89 4.16 -1.11
C THR A 282 -8.99 4.80 -0.05
N THR A 283 -7.68 4.79 -0.29
CA THR A 283 -6.72 5.58 0.49
C THR A 283 -6.13 6.71 -0.35
N ASP A 284 -5.52 7.69 0.29
CA ASP A 284 -4.75 8.73 -0.38
C ASP A 284 -3.32 8.28 -0.76
N SER A 285 -3.08 6.96 -0.82
CA SER A 285 -1.79 6.38 -1.20
C SER A 285 -1.28 6.86 -2.55
N TYR A 286 -2.16 7.04 -3.55
CA TYR A 286 -1.85 7.63 -4.84
C TYR A 286 -2.15 9.14 -4.87
N LYS A 287 -3.34 9.52 -4.47
CA LYS A 287 -3.80 10.92 -4.33
C LYS A 287 -5.02 10.97 -3.42
N ASN A 288 -5.31 12.13 -2.85
CA ASN A 288 -6.61 12.35 -2.25
C ASN A 288 -7.70 12.38 -3.33
N VAL A 289 -8.83 11.71 -3.09
CA VAL A 289 -9.94 11.60 -4.04
C VAL A 289 -11.20 12.16 -3.42
N GLU A 290 -11.72 13.24 -3.99
CA GLU A 290 -12.99 13.84 -3.58
C GLU A 290 -14.19 13.01 -4.07
N GLY A 291 -15.30 13.08 -3.35
CA GLY A 291 -16.55 12.39 -3.71
C GLY A 291 -16.61 10.90 -3.32
N VAL A 292 -15.54 10.35 -2.71
CA VAL A 292 -15.49 8.98 -2.18
C VAL A 292 -14.99 8.97 -0.74
N ARG A 293 -15.05 7.82 -0.08
CA ARG A 293 -14.45 7.61 1.25
C ARG A 293 -12.95 7.38 1.10
N CYS A 294 -12.16 8.47 1.23
CA CYS A 294 -10.71 8.44 1.13
C CYS A 294 -10.09 8.43 2.53
N PHE A 295 -9.38 7.35 2.88
CA PHE A 295 -8.68 7.19 4.16
C PHE A 295 -7.23 7.66 4.04
N SER A 296 -6.71 8.25 5.12
CA SER A 296 -5.30 8.64 5.12
C SER A 296 -4.39 7.41 5.17
N ILE A 297 -3.48 7.31 4.20
CA ILE A 297 -2.47 6.24 4.12
C ILE A 297 -1.52 6.24 5.31
N ALA A 298 -1.31 7.39 5.95
CA ALA A 298 -0.46 7.52 7.13
C ALA A 298 -0.89 6.61 8.30
N LYS A 299 -2.15 6.16 8.32
CA LYS A 299 -2.66 5.20 9.32
C LYS A 299 -2.15 3.78 9.08
N TYR A 300 -1.75 3.45 7.86
CA TYR A 300 -1.47 2.07 7.44
C TYR A 300 0.00 1.83 7.08
N LEU A 301 0.83 2.87 6.99
CA LEU A 301 2.29 2.81 6.81
C LEU A 301 3.06 2.83 8.18
#